data_940d89e62ff4b2c1824779207507d0f0
#
_entry.id   940d89e62ff4b2c1824779207507d0f0
#
_cell.length_a   1.000
_cell.length_b   1.000
_cell.length_c   1.000
_cell.angle_alpha   90.00
_cell.angle_beta   90.00
_cell.angle_gamma   90.00
#
_symmetry.space_group_name_H-M   'P 1'
#
loop_
_entity.id
_entity.type
_entity.pdbx_description
1 polymer ?
#
loop_
_entity_poly.entity_id
_entity_poly.type
_entity_poly.pdbx_seq_one_letter_code
_entity_poly.pdbx_strand_id
1 'polypeptide(L)'
;MFGEAFSGVRFTAEAVWGARYGTTQTDAFGAAYPYDRDLKVMEAFADRIFRPGPALVVVRAGRFRTPFGISGASDHAYAGFLRAPLIRYDNYWALSNNVLEHGASVTAGVPRFLVQATAGLPADTGAAVRHSGLDGVLRTQVSLRGVIVGVSGVSSKPYMSPRFARGRMQFAGLDARWMNGGVALKGEWLSGQPFDGTKTTGGYIDLTVHRPALGPVTAVARAERLDYTVNNPRAMHAVRYVAGARIRLLDTLSLQANVIRQSGIPNQGRSAFDLAATYVLRFDSPRSQ
;
A
#
# COMPACT_ATOMS: atom_id res chain seq x y z
N MET A 1 -1.75 -17.36 3.76
CA MET A 1 -1.74 -18.77 3.33
C MET A 1 -1.93 -18.78 1.83
N PHE A 2 -1.10 -19.51 1.10
CA PHE A 2 -1.18 -19.67 -0.35
C PHE A 2 -1.40 -21.16 -0.64
N GLY A 3 -2.28 -21.48 -1.56
CA GLY A 3 -2.55 -22.86 -1.97
C GLY A 3 -3.06 -22.96 -3.39
N GLU A 4 -2.71 -24.03 -4.10
CA GLU A 4 -3.33 -24.44 -5.36
C GLU A 4 -4.36 -25.54 -5.07
N ALA A 5 -5.64 -25.26 -5.29
CA ALA A 5 -6.69 -26.24 -5.02
C ALA A 5 -7.17 -27.00 -6.29
N PHE A 6 -7.01 -26.41 -7.48
CA PHE A 6 -7.32 -27.01 -8.79
C PHE A 6 -6.34 -26.49 -9.81
N SER A 7 -6.12 -27.23 -10.91
CA SER A 7 -5.12 -26.85 -11.91
C SER A 7 -5.29 -25.41 -12.40
N GLY A 8 -4.33 -24.56 -12.04
CA GLY A 8 -4.23 -23.16 -12.46
C GLY A 8 -5.05 -22.14 -11.65
N VAL A 9 -5.68 -22.53 -10.54
CA VAL A 9 -6.34 -21.61 -9.61
C VAL A 9 -5.53 -21.52 -8.32
N ARG A 10 -5.16 -20.31 -7.92
CA ARG A 10 -4.45 -20.03 -6.67
C ARG A 10 -5.39 -19.32 -5.70
N PHE A 11 -5.26 -19.65 -4.42
CA PHE A 11 -5.95 -18.98 -3.33
C PHE A 11 -4.95 -18.21 -2.47
N THR A 12 -5.33 -17.02 -2.08
CA THR A 12 -4.57 -16.18 -1.15
C THR A 12 -5.49 -15.78 0.00
N ALA A 13 -5.02 -15.96 1.23
CA ALA A 13 -5.68 -15.42 2.41
C ALA A 13 -4.63 -14.75 3.30
N GLU A 14 -4.90 -13.53 3.71
CA GLU A 14 -4.12 -12.76 4.68
C GLU A 14 -5.04 -12.29 5.79
N ALA A 15 -4.69 -12.63 7.02
CA ALA A 15 -5.36 -12.14 8.20
C ALA A 15 -4.33 -11.46 9.11
N VAL A 16 -4.72 -10.36 9.72
CA VAL A 16 -3.87 -9.59 10.63
C VAL A 16 -4.56 -9.51 11.98
N TRP A 17 -3.82 -9.82 13.00
CA TRP A 17 -4.21 -9.61 14.38
C TRP A 17 -3.23 -8.63 15.02
N GLY A 18 -3.75 -7.60 15.69
CA GLY A 18 -2.95 -6.61 16.38
C GLY A 18 -3.43 -6.40 17.80
N ALA A 19 -2.51 -6.41 18.77
CA ALA A 19 -2.81 -5.99 20.13
C ALA A 19 -2.29 -4.56 20.32
N ARG A 20 -3.14 -3.66 20.82
CA ARG A 20 -2.75 -2.32 21.21
C ARG A 20 -2.68 -2.20 22.73
N TYR A 21 -1.61 -1.58 23.18
CA TYR A 21 -1.51 -1.08 24.53
C TYR A 21 -1.65 0.44 24.49
N GLY A 22 -2.75 0.98 25.02
CA GLY A 22 -3.01 2.40 25.12
C GLY A 22 -4.39 2.83 24.62
N THR A 23 -4.78 4.06 24.99
CA THR A 23 -6.12 4.62 24.73
C THR A 23 -6.21 5.44 23.43
N THR A 24 -5.10 5.69 22.74
CA THR A 24 -5.09 6.50 21.52
C THR A 24 -4.97 5.63 20.29
N GLN A 25 -5.87 5.83 19.36
CA GLN A 25 -5.89 5.12 18.07
C GLN A 25 -4.96 5.76 17.02
N THR A 26 -4.12 6.67 17.41
CA THR A 26 -3.25 7.41 16.52
C THR A 26 -1.79 7.25 16.93
N ASP A 27 -0.90 7.22 15.96
CA ASP A 27 0.53 7.30 16.20
C ASP A 27 0.97 8.72 16.59
N ALA A 28 2.26 8.92 16.84
CA ALA A 28 2.82 10.23 17.20
C ALA A 28 2.58 11.32 16.13
N PHE A 29 2.19 10.95 14.93
CA PHE A 29 1.90 11.83 13.80
C PHE A 29 0.40 11.95 13.48
N GLY A 30 -0.47 11.44 14.35
CA GLY A 30 -1.92 11.51 14.18
C GLY A 30 -2.51 10.52 13.18
N ALA A 31 -1.70 9.64 12.61
CA ALA A 31 -2.19 8.61 11.72
C ALA A 31 -2.93 7.50 12.49
N ALA A 32 -4.09 7.07 12.00
CA ALA A 32 -4.80 5.95 12.58
C ALA A 32 -4.08 4.64 12.30
N TYR A 33 -3.98 3.80 13.32
CA TYR A 33 -3.57 2.42 13.11
C TYR A 33 -4.77 1.59 12.68
N PRO A 34 -4.65 0.81 11.60
CA PRO A 34 -5.76 0.01 11.08
C PRO A 34 -6.07 -1.22 11.96
N TYR A 35 -5.26 -1.48 12.97
CA TYR A 35 -5.35 -2.71 13.77
C TYR A 35 -5.97 -2.42 15.12
N ASP A 36 -7.16 -2.93 15.33
CA ASP A 36 -7.75 -3.13 16.64
C ASP A 36 -7.37 -4.51 17.18
N ARG A 37 -7.81 -4.84 18.40
CA ARG A 37 -7.57 -6.15 19.03
C ARG A 37 -8.20 -7.33 18.28
N ASP A 38 -8.91 -7.07 17.19
CA ASP A 38 -9.64 -8.06 16.44
C ASP A 38 -8.79 -8.68 15.32
N LEU A 39 -9.07 -9.92 15.02
CA LEU A 39 -8.58 -10.58 13.83
C LEU A 39 -9.29 -9.99 12.61
N LYS A 40 -8.55 -9.38 11.69
CA LYS A 40 -9.09 -8.82 10.46
C LYS A 40 -8.56 -9.60 9.25
N VAL A 41 -9.47 -10.04 8.40
CA VAL A 41 -9.11 -10.59 7.10
C VAL A 41 -8.79 -9.41 6.18
N MET A 42 -7.54 -9.27 5.80
CA MET A 42 -7.09 -8.22 4.89
C MET A 42 -7.33 -8.62 3.44
N GLU A 43 -6.94 -9.81 3.06
CA GLU A 43 -7.15 -10.34 1.72
C GLU A 43 -7.71 -11.76 1.78
N ALA A 44 -8.64 -12.08 0.89
CA ALA A 44 -9.15 -13.42 0.66
C ALA A 44 -9.65 -13.50 -0.78
N PHE A 45 -8.84 -14.00 -1.69
CA PHE A 45 -9.17 -14.05 -3.11
C PHE A 45 -8.67 -15.32 -3.78
N ALA A 46 -9.29 -15.63 -4.92
CA ALA A 46 -8.81 -16.60 -5.87
C ALA A 46 -8.32 -15.91 -7.14
N ASP A 47 -7.25 -16.38 -7.73
CA ASP A 47 -6.83 -15.96 -9.07
C ASP A 47 -6.53 -17.15 -10.00
N ARG A 48 -6.75 -16.95 -11.29
CA ARG A 48 -6.41 -17.89 -12.33
C ARG A 48 -5.54 -17.21 -13.38
N ILE A 49 -4.45 -17.89 -13.73
CA ILE A 49 -3.47 -17.41 -14.70
C ILE A 49 -3.64 -18.14 -16.02
N PHE A 50 -3.75 -17.37 -17.10
CA PHE A 50 -3.75 -17.86 -18.48
C PHE A 50 -2.51 -17.30 -19.19
N ARG A 51 -1.92 -18.10 -20.06
CA ARG A 51 -0.74 -17.72 -20.85
C ARG A 51 -0.97 -17.99 -22.32
N PRO A 52 -1.77 -17.17 -23.02
CA PRO A 52 -1.96 -17.30 -24.45
C PRO A 52 -0.73 -16.74 -25.19
N GLY A 53 0.18 -17.63 -25.63
CA GLY A 53 1.43 -17.24 -26.28
C GLY A 53 2.33 -16.38 -25.39
N PRO A 54 2.78 -15.20 -25.86
CA PRO A 54 3.63 -14.30 -25.07
C PRO A 54 2.85 -13.47 -24.03
N ALA A 55 1.54 -13.52 -24.06
CA ALA A 55 0.70 -12.74 -23.18
C ALA A 55 0.43 -13.46 -21.84
N LEU A 56 0.20 -12.67 -20.81
CA LEU A 56 -0.27 -13.10 -19.51
C LEU A 56 -1.65 -12.49 -19.25
N VAL A 57 -2.60 -13.30 -18.84
CA VAL A 57 -3.90 -12.83 -18.35
C VAL A 57 -4.13 -13.43 -16.97
N VAL A 58 -4.43 -12.58 -15.99
CA VAL A 58 -4.79 -13.01 -14.63
C VAL A 58 -6.19 -12.50 -14.34
N VAL A 59 -7.09 -13.40 -13.98
CA VAL A 59 -8.42 -13.07 -13.48
C VAL A 59 -8.43 -13.34 -11.99
N ARG A 60 -8.85 -12.36 -11.21
CA ARG A 60 -8.93 -12.42 -9.75
C ARG A 60 -10.35 -12.10 -9.30
N ALA A 61 -10.83 -12.77 -8.27
CA ALA A 61 -12.09 -12.47 -7.61
C ALA A 61 -11.97 -12.68 -6.10
N GLY A 62 -12.65 -11.84 -5.32
CA GLY A 62 -12.66 -11.91 -3.87
C GLY A 62 -12.39 -10.57 -3.21
N ARG A 63 -11.79 -10.61 -2.03
CA ARG A 63 -11.37 -9.45 -1.25
C ARG A 63 -9.87 -9.22 -1.44
N PHE A 64 -9.48 -8.09 -1.98
CA PHE A 64 -8.07 -7.76 -2.25
C PHE A 64 -7.83 -6.26 -2.12
N ARG A 65 -6.57 -5.87 -1.98
CA ARG A 65 -6.17 -4.46 -1.91
C ARG A 65 -6.40 -3.78 -3.25
N THR A 66 -6.90 -2.55 -3.19
CA THR A 66 -7.11 -1.71 -4.38
C THR A 66 -5.81 -1.56 -5.17
N PRO A 67 -5.77 -1.97 -6.46
CA PRO A 67 -4.54 -1.99 -7.25
C PRO A 67 -4.20 -0.60 -7.81
N PHE A 68 -3.90 0.34 -6.92
CA PHE A 68 -3.53 1.71 -7.28
C PHE A 68 -2.08 1.99 -6.86
N GLY A 69 -1.23 2.44 -7.80
CA GLY A 69 0.16 2.76 -7.55
C GLY A 69 1.02 1.58 -7.11
N ILE A 70 2.08 1.86 -6.38
CA ILE A 70 3.03 0.86 -5.88
C ILE A 70 2.63 0.39 -4.47
N SER A 71 2.27 1.33 -3.61
CA SER A 71 2.09 1.06 -2.17
C SER A 71 0.88 0.20 -1.84
N GLY A 72 -0.11 0.12 -2.74
CA GLY A 72 -1.26 -0.76 -2.55
C GLY A 72 -0.93 -2.23 -2.76
N ALA A 73 0.15 -2.54 -3.46
CA ALA A 73 0.53 -3.90 -3.86
C ALA A 73 1.73 -4.45 -3.07
N SER A 74 2.49 -3.61 -2.36
CA SER A 74 3.69 -4.03 -1.64
C SER A 74 3.61 -3.69 -0.16
N ASP A 75 3.95 -4.66 0.67
CA ASP A 75 4.12 -4.43 2.09
C ASP A 75 5.37 -3.56 2.33
N HIS A 76 5.15 -2.32 2.76
CA HIS A 76 6.22 -1.38 3.04
C HIS A 76 7.14 -1.83 4.19
N ALA A 77 6.64 -2.63 5.13
CA ALA A 77 7.43 -3.17 6.22
C ALA A 77 8.53 -4.12 5.72
N TYR A 78 8.26 -4.90 4.68
CA TYR A 78 9.29 -5.75 4.08
C TYR A 78 10.36 -4.96 3.32
N ALA A 79 10.03 -3.75 2.88
CA ALA A 79 10.99 -2.87 2.23
C ALA A 79 11.93 -2.13 3.21
N GLY A 80 11.71 -2.27 4.53
CA GLY A 80 12.50 -1.63 5.57
C GLY A 80 11.90 -0.35 6.15
N PHE A 81 10.69 0.03 5.73
CA PHE A 81 9.95 1.16 6.29
C PHE A 81 8.85 0.63 7.21
N LEU A 82 8.83 1.12 8.46
CA LEU A 82 7.83 0.70 9.45
C LEU A 82 6.51 1.46 9.33
N ARG A 83 6.49 2.54 8.56
CA ARG A 83 5.28 3.34 8.32
C ARG A 83 4.95 3.43 6.84
N ALA A 84 3.66 3.41 6.55
CA ALA A 84 3.17 3.70 5.21
C ALA A 84 3.53 5.11 4.76
N PRO A 85 3.63 5.40 3.46
CA PRO A 85 3.78 6.76 2.96
C PRO A 85 2.61 7.65 3.38
N LEU A 86 2.86 8.97 3.56
CA LEU A 86 1.83 9.95 3.93
C LEU A 86 0.60 9.90 3.02
N ILE A 87 0.81 9.70 1.73
CA ILE A 87 -0.28 9.58 0.74
C ILE A 87 -1.16 8.35 0.93
N ARG A 88 -0.88 7.51 1.94
CA ARG A 88 -1.59 6.26 2.24
C ARG A 88 -2.22 6.24 3.64
N TYR A 89 -2.30 7.38 4.30
CA TYR A 89 -2.96 7.52 5.59
C TYR A 89 -4.34 8.16 5.45
N ASP A 90 -5.37 7.53 5.98
CA ASP A 90 -6.76 8.04 5.99
C ASP A 90 -6.87 9.39 6.68
N ASN A 91 -6.14 9.58 7.77
CA ASN A 91 -6.18 10.82 8.55
C ASN A 91 -5.64 12.04 7.79
N TYR A 92 -5.00 11.84 6.65
CA TYR A 92 -4.49 12.89 5.79
C TYR A 92 -5.33 13.07 4.54
N TRP A 93 -6.56 12.53 4.52
CA TRP A 93 -7.45 12.66 3.37
C TRP A 93 -6.83 12.18 2.07
N ALA A 94 -6.02 11.16 2.17
CA ALA A 94 -5.33 10.52 1.06
C ALA A 94 -5.91 9.13 0.79
N LEU A 95 -5.41 8.47 -0.24
CA LEU A 95 -5.84 7.12 -0.59
C LEU A 95 -5.20 6.11 0.39
N SER A 96 -6.00 5.58 1.30
CA SER A 96 -5.54 4.63 2.30
C SER A 96 -4.92 3.36 1.72
N ASN A 97 -3.91 2.82 2.41
CA ASN A 97 -3.42 1.45 2.17
C ASN A 97 -4.44 0.37 2.50
N ASN A 98 -5.45 0.72 3.29
CA ASN A 98 -6.46 -0.22 3.75
C ASN A 98 -7.72 -0.19 2.86
N VAL A 99 -7.69 0.53 1.75
CA VAL A 99 -8.75 0.43 0.75
C VAL A 99 -8.69 -0.96 0.14
N LEU A 100 -9.74 -1.70 0.36
CA LEU A 100 -9.92 -3.08 -0.07
C LEU A 100 -11.14 -3.15 -0.98
N GLU A 101 -11.07 -4.05 -1.95
CA GLU A 101 -12.16 -4.31 -2.87
C GLU A 101 -12.77 -5.69 -2.59
N HIS A 102 -14.11 -5.75 -2.58
CA HIS A 102 -14.84 -7.00 -2.82
C HIS A 102 -15.27 -7.01 -4.27
N GLY A 103 -14.53 -7.69 -5.14
CA GLY A 103 -14.79 -7.56 -6.55
C GLY A 103 -14.01 -8.51 -7.43
N ALA A 104 -13.83 -8.09 -8.67
CA ALA A 104 -13.05 -8.78 -9.67
C ALA A 104 -12.01 -7.85 -10.30
N SER A 105 -10.89 -8.43 -10.69
CA SER A 105 -9.81 -7.76 -11.39
C SER A 105 -9.33 -8.60 -12.55
N VAL A 106 -9.06 -7.96 -13.67
CA VAL A 106 -8.39 -8.56 -14.82
C VAL A 106 -7.08 -7.83 -15.05
N THR A 107 -5.99 -8.59 -15.05
CA THR A 107 -4.67 -8.10 -15.45
C THR A 107 -4.29 -8.76 -16.76
N ALA A 108 -3.97 -7.98 -17.76
CA ALA A 108 -3.49 -8.48 -19.05
C ALA A 108 -2.17 -7.79 -19.41
N GLY A 109 -1.23 -8.54 -19.97
CA GLY A 109 0.05 -7.98 -20.32
C GLY A 109 0.89 -8.81 -21.25
N VAL A 110 1.89 -8.15 -21.79
CA VAL A 110 3.02 -8.71 -22.55
C VAL A 110 4.32 -8.27 -21.85
N PRO A 111 5.50 -8.81 -22.19
CA PRO A 111 6.73 -8.60 -21.39
C PRO A 111 7.10 -7.15 -21.01
N ARG A 112 6.62 -6.16 -21.75
CA ARG A 112 6.92 -4.74 -21.48
C ARG A 112 5.73 -3.88 -21.13
N PHE A 113 4.53 -4.40 -21.23
CA PHE A 113 3.30 -3.63 -21.03
C PHE A 113 2.28 -4.45 -20.27
N LEU A 114 1.66 -3.84 -19.27
CA LEU A 114 0.63 -4.46 -18.43
C LEU A 114 -0.51 -3.47 -18.21
N VAL A 115 -1.74 -3.99 -18.29
CA VAL A 115 -2.97 -3.27 -17.92
C VAL A 115 -3.70 -4.08 -16.87
N GLN A 116 -4.21 -3.43 -15.87
CA GLN A 116 -5.06 -4.01 -14.84
C GLN A 116 -6.32 -3.17 -14.69
N ALA A 117 -7.47 -3.80 -14.82
CA ALA A 117 -8.78 -3.22 -14.58
C ALA A 117 -9.45 -3.96 -13.42
N THR A 118 -10.08 -3.20 -12.53
CA THR A 118 -10.76 -3.73 -11.34
C THR A 118 -12.11 -3.08 -11.20
N ALA A 119 -13.11 -3.85 -10.83
CA ALA A 119 -14.42 -3.37 -10.44
C ALA A 119 -14.90 -4.14 -9.21
N GLY A 120 -15.51 -3.42 -8.27
CA GLY A 120 -15.96 -4.03 -7.01
C GLY A 120 -16.73 -3.07 -6.13
N LEU A 121 -16.96 -3.51 -4.93
CA LEU A 121 -17.48 -2.70 -3.84
C LEU A 121 -16.34 -2.44 -2.85
N PRO A 122 -16.19 -1.23 -2.32
CA PRO A 122 -15.22 -0.98 -1.27
C PRO A 122 -15.46 -1.96 -0.12
N ALA A 123 -14.44 -2.69 0.26
CA ALA A 123 -14.53 -3.60 1.38
C ALA A 123 -14.42 -2.81 2.68
N ASP A 124 -15.52 -2.75 3.40
CA ASP A 124 -15.56 -2.09 4.70
C ASP A 124 -14.61 -2.76 5.69
N THR A 125 -13.85 -1.95 6.40
CA THR A 125 -13.04 -2.38 7.54
C THR A 125 -13.68 -2.04 8.89
N GLY A 126 -14.87 -1.44 8.89
CA GLY A 126 -15.61 -1.05 10.10
C GLY A 126 -17.14 -1.14 9.92
N ALA A 127 -17.85 -1.54 10.97
CA ALA A 127 -19.25 -1.95 10.97
C ALA A 127 -20.30 -0.87 10.68
N ALA A 128 -19.92 0.35 10.32
CA ALA A 128 -20.86 1.49 10.25
C ALA A 128 -21.04 2.08 8.85
N VAL A 129 -20.48 1.49 7.81
CA VAL A 129 -20.41 2.12 6.50
C VAL A 129 -21.21 1.38 5.47
N ARG A 130 -22.21 2.07 4.89
CA ARG A 130 -22.99 1.58 3.76
C ARG A 130 -22.39 2.08 2.45
N HIS A 131 -21.98 1.17 1.60
CA HIS A 131 -21.52 1.48 0.25
C HIS A 131 -22.70 1.70 -0.70
N SER A 132 -22.62 2.70 -1.55
CA SER A 132 -23.72 3.06 -2.44
C SER A 132 -23.43 2.81 -3.93
N GLY A 133 -22.36 2.11 -4.28
CA GLY A 133 -22.06 1.80 -5.68
C GLY A 133 -20.72 1.16 -5.95
N LEU A 134 -20.47 0.91 -7.22
CA LEU A 134 -19.26 0.25 -7.70
C LEU A 134 -18.05 1.18 -7.66
N ASP A 135 -16.93 0.62 -7.29
CA ASP A 135 -15.61 1.18 -7.47
C ASP A 135 -14.98 0.69 -8.77
N GLY A 136 -14.21 1.56 -9.39
CA GLY A 136 -13.42 1.22 -10.56
C GLY A 136 -11.99 1.65 -10.38
N VAL A 137 -11.06 0.77 -10.76
CA VAL A 137 -9.62 1.05 -10.79
C VAL A 137 -9.05 0.63 -12.12
N LEU A 138 -8.27 1.50 -12.72
CA LEU A 138 -7.49 1.20 -13.92
C LEU A 138 -6.02 1.52 -13.65
N ARG A 139 -5.14 0.58 -13.96
CA ARG A 139 -3.70 0.75 -13.88
C ARG A 139 -3.03 0.28 -15.16
N THR A 140 -2.09 1.05 -15.66
CA THR A 140 -1.21 0.66 -16.75
C THR A 140 0.24 0.74 -16.31
N GLN A 141 1.09 -0.12 -16.85
CA GLN A 141 2.50 -0.18 -16.51
C GLN A 141 3.33 -0.50 -17.74
N VAL A 142 4.46 0.19 -17.89
CA VAL A 142 5.45 -0.03 -18.93
C VAL A 142 6.80 -0.32 -18.30
N SER A 143 7.51 -1.33 -18.82
CA SER A 143 8.86 -1.71 -18.38
C SER A 143 9.87 -1.38 -19.49
N LEU A 144 10.83 -0.49 -19.19
CA LEU A 144 11.84 -0.02 -20.13
C LEU A 144 13.22 -0.07 -19.47
N ARG A 145 14.11 -0.96 -19.95
CA ARG A 145 15.52 -1.02 -19.55
C ARG A 145 15.77 -0.92 -18.03
N GLY A 146 15.03 -1.68 -17.23
CA GLY A 146 15.20 -1.70 -15.76
C GLY A 146 14.41 -0.61 -15.02
N VAL A 147 13.71 0.27 -15.73
CA VAL A 147 12.74 1.19 -15.15
C VAL A 147 11.33 0.68 -15.42
N ILE A 148 10.48 0.73 -14.42
CA ILE A 148 9.06 0.44 -14.54
C ILE A 148 8.32 1.72 -14.21
N VAL A 149 7.45 2.17 -15.12
CA VAL A 149 6.60 3.35 -14.93
C VAL A 149 5.15 2.90 -14.97
N GLY A 150 4.33 3.37 -14.03
CA GLY A 150 2.92 3.07 -13.94
C GLY A 150 2.06 4.33 -13.83
N VAL A 151 0.85 4.23 -14.38
CA VAL A 151 -0.21 5.24 -14.22
C VAL A 151 -1.44 4.54 -13.68
N SER A 152 -2.09 5.13 -12.70
CA SER A 152 -3.27 4.57 -12.04
C SER A 152 -4.37 5.60 -11.93
N GLY A 153 -5.61 5.15 -12.06
CA GLY A 153 -6.81 5.92 -11.76
C GLY A 153 -7.76 5.11 -10.90
N VAL A 154 -8.39 5.74 -9.93
CA VAL A 154 -9.44 5.15 -9.09
C VAL A 154 -10.62 6.08 -9.00
N SER A 155 -11.81 5.52 -9.05
CA SER A 155 -13.06 6.21 -8.78
C SER A 155 -13.94 5.32 -7.91
N SER A 156 -14.26 5.81 -6.72
CA SER A 156 -15.09 5.13 -5.75
C SER A 156 -16.32 5.97 -5.39
N LYS A 157 -17.46 5.34 -5.23
CA LYS A 157 -18.66 6.06 -4.76
C LYS A 157 -18.57 6.32 -3.26
N PRO A 158 -19.19 7.43 -2.82
CA PRO A 158 -18.98 7.87 -1.46
C PRO A 158 -19.49 6.89 -0.44
N TYR A 159 -18.76 6.83 0.57
CA TYR A 159 -19.07 6.39 1.89
C TYR A 159 -20.32 7.10 2.42
N MET A 160 -21.35 6.38 2.78
CA MET A 160 -22.47 6.90 3.53
C MET A 160 -22.14 6.92 5.03
N SER A 161 -21.13 7.69 5.41
CA SER A 161 -20.90 8.03 6.82
C SER A 161 -21.47 9.42 7.09
N PRO A 162 -22.10 9.69 8.22
CA PRO A 162 -22.55 11.04 8.60
C PRO A 162 -21.44 12.09 8.58
N ARG A 163 -20.18 11.66 8.69
CA ARG A 163 -18.99 12.54 8.64
C ARG A 163 -18.45 12.77 7.25
N PHE A 164 -18.67 11.84 6.28
CA PHE A 164 -18.03 11.84 4.97
C PHE A 164 -19.02 11.68 3.80
N ALA A 165 -20.26 12.01 4.00
CA ALA A 165 -21.36 11.79 3.06
C ALA A 165 -21.33 12.64 1.79
N ARG A 166 -20.20 13.23 1.41
CA ARG A 166 -20.18 14.21 0.32
C ARG A 166 -19.12 13.90 -0.73
N GLY A 167 -19.57 13.41 -1.85
CA GLY A 167 -18.76 13.35 -3.04
C GLY A 167 -18.18 11.98 -3.36
N ARG A 168 -17.65 11.86 -4.53
CA ARG A 168 -16.98 10.67 -5.05
C ARG A 168 -15.48 10.80 -4.77
N MET A 169 -14.84 9.76 -4.28
CA MET A 169 -13.39 9.69 -4.23
C MET A 169 -12.86 9.46 -5.65
N GLN A 170 -11.90 10.28 -6.09
CA GLN A 170 -11.24 10.13 -7.36
C GLN A 170 -9.76 10.51 -7.22
N PHE A 171 -8.88 9.60 -7.61
CA PHE A 171 -7.46 9.86 -7.65
C PHE A 171 -6.85 9.39 -8.98
N ALA A 172 -5.90 10.17 -9.47
CA ALA A 172 -4.94 9.76 -10.48
C ALA A 172 -3.55 9.69 -9.86
N GLY A 173 -2.73 8.73 -10.29
CA GLY A 173 -1.39 8.53 -9.78
C GLY A 173 -0.40 8.15 -10.85
N LEU A 174 0.84 8.53 -10.61
CA LEU A 174 2.02 8.16 -11.38
C LEU A 174 2.99 7.47 -10.45
N ASP A 175 3.60 6.38 -10.87
CA ASP A 175 4.64 5.70 -10.12
C ASP A 175 5.81 5.29 -11.02
N ALA A 176 6.99 5.20 -10.42
CA ALA A 176 8.18 4.68 -11.08
C ALA A 176 9.00 3.83 -10.13
N ARG A 177 9.66 2.81 -10.68
CA ARG A 177 10.58 1.92 -9.97
C ARG A 177 11.80 1.66 -10.83
N TRP A 178 12.96 1.76 -10.21
CA TRP A 178 14.25 1.41 -10.81
C TRP A 178 15.05 0.59 -9.83
N MET A 179 15.78 -0.39 -10.33
CA MET A 179 16.67 -1.22 -9.52
C MET A 179 17.93 -1.59 -10.31
N ASN A 180 19.08 -1.38 -9.71
CA ASN A 180 20.38 -1.76 -10.28
C ASN A 180 21.42 -1.95 -9.17
N GLY A 181 22.20 -3.03 -9.24
CA GLY A 181 23.38 -3.26 -8.41
C GLY A 181 23.14 -3.20 -6.90
N GLY A 182 21.97 -3.65 -6.42
CA GLY A 182 21.59 -3.60 -5.01
C GLY A 182 21.11 -2.22 -4.54
N VAL A 183 20.87 -1.30 -5.46
CA VAL A 183 20.18 -0.03 -5.20
C VAL A 183 18.80 -0.07 -5.85
N ALA A 184 17.78 0.24 -5.10
CA ALA A 184 16.41 0.40 -5.59
C ALA A 184 15.91 1.82 -5.28
N LEU A 185 15.35 2.45 -6.29
CA LEU A 185 14.67 3.73 -6.20
C LEU A 185 13.22 3.51 -6.64
N LYS A 186 12.27 3.94 -5.83
CA LYS A 186 10.85 3.94 -6.20
C LYS A 186 10.19 5.22 -5.73
N GLY A 187 9.18 5.66 -6.46
CA GLY A 187 8.41 6.81 -6.10
C GLY A 187 6.99 6.70 -6.60
N GLU A 188 6.11 7.42 -5.93
CA GLU A 188 4.70 7.51 -6.29
C GLU A 188 4.23 8.94 -6.04
N TRP A 189 3.41 9.43 -6.95
CA TRP A 189 2.71 10.69 -6.87
C TRP A 189 1.24 10.46 -7.12
N LEU A 190 0.37 11.08 -6.34
CA LEU A 190 -1.06 11.08 -6.57
C LEU A 190 -1.64 12.49 -6.48
N SER A 191 -2.74 12.69 -7.19
CA SER A 191 -3.55 13.90 -7.08
C SER A 191 -5.01 13.52 -7.27
N GLY A 192 -5.88 14.11 -6.47
CA GLY A 192 -7.29 13.81 -6.58
C GLY A 192 -8.14 14.43 -5.50
N GLN A 193 -9.29 13.83 -5.33
CA GLN A 193 -10.34 14.29 -4.45
C GLN A 193 -10.75 13.15 -3.52
N PRO A 194 -10.55 13.29 -2.21
CA PRO A 194 -11.10 12.37 -1.23
C PRO A 194 -12.64 12.55 -1.09
N PHE A 195 -13.26 11.74 -0.24
CA PHE A 195 -14.71 11.65 -0.10
C PHE A 195 -15.42 12.94 0.36
N ASP A 196 -14.71 13.87 0.96
CA ASP A 196 -15.29 15.13 1.47
C ASP A 196 -15.28 16.28 0.45
N GLY A 197 -14.84 16.02 -0.76
CA GLY A 197 -14.78 17.01 -1.84
C GLY A 197 -13.60 17.96 -1.77
N THR A 198 -12.62 17.72 -0.89
CA THR A 198 -11.36 18.48 -0.83
C THR A 198 -10.36 17.97 -1.85
N LYS A 199 -9.28 18.71 -2.05
CA LYS A 199 -8.21 18.31 -2.94
C LYS A 199 -7.01 17.79 -2.14
N THR A 200 -6.49 16.65 -2.56
CA THR A 200 -5.25 16.08 -2.02
C THR A 200 -4.25 15.86 -3.15
N THR A 201 -3.00 16.20 -2.91
CA THR A 201 -1.88 16.01 -3.84
C THR A 201 -0.64 15.68 -3.03
N GLY A 202 0.12 14.67 -3.45
CA GLY A 202 1.35 14.34 -2.75
C GLY A 202 2.05 13.14 -3.33
N GLY A 203 3.21 12.84 -2.75
CA GLY A 203 4.01 11.72 -3.19
C GLY A 203 5.15 11.41 -2.25
N TYR A 204 5.91 10.41 -2.62
CA TYR A 204 7.13 10.02 -1.93
C TYR A 204 8.17 9.49 -2.91
N ILE A 205 9.42 9.49 -2.43
CA ILE A 205 10.56 8.81 -3.07
C ILE A 205 11.25 7.97 -2.01
N ASP A 206 11.43 6.68 -2.30
CA ASP A 206 12.13 5.69 -1.47
C ASP A 206 13.44 5.32 -2.13
N LEU A 207 14.51 5.33 -1.34
CA LEU A 207 15.80 4.75 -1.65
C LEU A 207 16.04 3.54 -0.75
N THR A 208 16.42 2.41 -1.36
CA THR A 208 16.86 1.20 -0.64
C THR A 208 18.22 0.80 -1.17
N VAL A 209 19.18 0.57 -0.27
CA VAL A 209 20.53 0.16 -0.60
C VAL A 209 20.85 -1.14 0.11
N HIS A 210 21.10 -2.18 -0.68
CA HIS A 210 21.58 -3.49 -0.22
C HIS A 210 22.78 -3.89 -1.05
N ARG A 211 23.97 -3.67 -0.54
CA ARG A 211 25.23 -4.01 -1.24
C ARG A 211 26.05 -5.01 -0.42
N PRO A 212 26.83 -5.87 -1.05
CA PRO A 212 27.71 -6.82 -0.35
C PRO A 212 28.59 -6.17 0.73
N ALA A 213 29.05 -4.96 0.51
CA ALA A 213 29.86 -4.20 1.48
C ALA A 213 29.09 -3.84 2.78
N LEU A 214 27.77 -3.87 2.76
CA LEU A 214 26.92 -3.64 3.95
C LEU A 214 26.61 -4.94 4.70
N GLY A 215 27.07 -6.10 4.21
CA GLY A 215 26.75 -7.40 4.79
C GLY A 215 25.25 -7.66 4.86
N PRO A 216 24.69 -8.04 6.04
CA PRO A 216 23.28 -8.33 6.20
C PRO A 216 22.39 -7.07 6.29
N VAL A 217 22.98 -5.89 6.14
CA VAL A 217 22.28 -4.61 6.33
C VAL A 217 21.68 -4.11 5.03
N THR A 218 20.43 -3.65 5.10
CA THR A 218 19.74 -2.89 4.06
C THR A 218 19.45 -1.49 4.62
N ALA A 219 20.05 -0.47 4.03
CA ALA A 219 19.78 0.91 4.39
C ALA A 219 18.56 1.44 3.60
N VAL A 220 17.75 2.27 4.23
CA VAL A 220 16.55 2.86 3.62
C VAL A 220 16.46 4.35 3.92
N ALA A 221 15.94 5.11 2.95
CA ALA A 221 15.60 6.51 3.12
C ALA A 221 14.32 6.84 2.33
N ARG A 222 13.46 7.72 2.87
CA ARG A 222 12.24 8.21 2.23
C ARG A 222 12.11 9.72 2.44
N ALA A 223 11.72 10.40 1.38
CA ALA A 223 11.25 11.79 1.43
C ALA A 223 9.80 11.84 0.93
N GLU A 224 8.94 12.54 1.64
CA GLU A 224 7.50 12.56 1.40
C GLU A 224 6.94 13.97 1.52
N ARG A 225 5.93 14.25 0.70
CA ARG A 225 5.12 15.46 0.80
C ARG A 225 3.66 15.14 0.54
N LEU A 226 2.79 15.79 1.31
CA LEU A 226 1.34 15.73 1.16
C LEU A 226 0.77 17.14 1.35
N ASP A 227 0.05 17.61 0.35
CA ASP A 227 -0.73 18.84 0.39
C ASP A 227 -2.22 18.47 0.31
N TYR A 228 -3.03 19.01 1.21
CA TYR A 228 -4.47 18.74 1.22
C TYR A 228 -5.27 19.93 1.74
N THR A 229 -6.52 20.00 1.32
CA THR A 229 -7.47 21.04 1.68
C THR A 229 -8.67 20.40 2.34
N VAL A 230 -8.92 20.68 3.60
CA VAL A 230 -10.09 20.20 4.35
C VAL A 230 -11.00 21.39 4.55
N ASN A 231 -12.23 21.37 4.16
CA ASN A 231 -13.33 22.35 4.47
C ASN A 231 -12.91 23.73 5.05
N ASN A 232 -11.64 24.07 4.95
CA ASN A 232 -10.97 25.26 5.41
C ASN A 232 -10.25 25.88 4.21
N PRO A 233 -10.35 27.18 3.98
CA PRO A 233 -9.66 27.87 2.89
C PRO A 233 -8.12 27.79 2.95
N ARG A 234 -7.56 27.30 4.04
CA ARG A 234 -6.11 27.12 4.18
C ARG A 234 -5.69 25.73 3.74
N ALA A 235 -4.88 25.69 2.70
CA ALA A 235 -4.17 24.46 2.34
C ALA A 235 -3.27 24.00 3.50
N MET A 236 -3.36 22.72 3.83
CA MET A 236 -2.50 22.09 4.81
C MET A 236 -1.42 21.29 4.08
N HIS A 237 -0.23 21.24 4.65
CA HIS A 237 0.87 20.47 4.10
C HIS A 237 1.59 19.69 5.20
N ALA A 238 2.12 18.53 4.82
CA ALA A 238 3.00 17.74 5.65
C ALA A 238 4.22 17.31 4.82
N VAL A 239 5.40 17.39 5.42
CA VAL A 239 6.65 16.86 4.86
C VAL A 239 7.23 15.90 5.87
N ARG A 240 7.64 14.72 5.41
CA ARG A 240 8.24 13.69 6.26
C ARG A 240 9.49 13.12 5.62
N TYR A 241 10.52 12.97 6.44
CA TYR A 241 11.74 12.26 6.09
C TYR A 241 11.87 11.05 6.99
N VAL A 242 12.24 9.93 6.41
CA VAL A 242 12.51 8.67 7.13
C VAL A 242 13.88 8.19 6.69
N ALA A 243 14.73 7.83 7.65
CA ALA A 243 15.98 7.14 7.40
C ALA A 243 16.09 5.95 8.36
N GLY A 244 16.66 4.85 7.90
CA GLY A 244 16.74 3.67 8.73
C GLY A 244 17.51 2.52 8.12
N ALA A 245 17.47 1.40 8.82
CA ALA A 245 18.09 0.17 8.36
C ALA A 245 17.24 -1.05 8.77
N ARG A 246 17.36 -2.08 7.97
CA ARG A 246 16.94 -3.44 8.27
C ARG A 246 18.18 -4.33 8.34
N ILE A 247 18.32 -5.09 9.41
CA ILE A 247 19.41 -6.05 9.60
C ILE A 247 18.81 -7.45 9.64
N ARG A 248 19.26 -8.32 8.74
CA ARG A 248 18.91 -9.74 8.77
C ARG A 248 19.88 -10.47 9.67
N LEU A 249 19.43 -10.85 10.86
CA LEU A 249 20.22 -11.59 11.84
C LEU A 249 20.27 -13.09 11.51
N LEU A 250 19.12 -13.63 11.07
CA LEU A 250 18.95 -15.02 10.62
C LEU A 250 18.08 -15.01 9.36
N ASP A 251 17.99 -16.13 8.66
CA ASP A 251 17.08 -16.25 7.50
C ASP A 251 15.63 -16.03 7.86
N THR A 252 15.29 -16.26 9.13
CA THR A 252 13.93 -16.10 9.66
C THR A 252 13.75 -14.87 10.54
N LEU A 253 14.83 -14.19 10.97
CA LEU A 253 14.77 -13.07 11.90
C LEU A 253 15.42 -11.81 11.33
N SER A 254 14.70 -10.72 11.31
CA SER A 254 15.25 -9.40 10.99
C SER A 254 14.81 -8.34 11.99
N LEU A 255 15.71 -7.40 12.25
CA LEU A 255 15.42 -6.17 13.01
C LEU A 255 15.35 -4.98 12.05
N GLN A 256 14.47 -4.05 12.37
CA GLN A 256 14.31 -2.79 11.62
C GLN A 256 14.30 -1.62 12.59
N ALA A 257 14.96 -0.53 12.20
CA ALA A 257 14.95 0.73 12.94
C ALA A 257 14.76 1.89 11.97
N ASN A 258 13.87 2.82 12.28
CA ASN A 258 13.66 4.03 11.50
C ASN A 258 13.68 5.27 12.41
N VAL A 259 14.37 6.30 11.95
CA VAL A 259 14.29 7.67 12.50
C VAL A 259 13.41 8.47 11.56
N ILE A 260 12.45 9.20 12.13
CA ILE A 260 11.42 9.91 11.39
C ILE A 260 11.45 11.38 11.84
N ARG A 261 11.43 12.28 10.86
CA ARG A 261 11.23 13.72 11.09
C ARG A 261 10.07 14.18 10.25
N GLN A 262 9.04 14.75 10.88
CA GLN A 262 7.88 15.31 10.21
C GLN A 262 7.68 16.77 10.61
N SER A 263 7.35 17.59 9.61
CA SER A 263 6.90 18.98 9.79
C SER A 263 5.56 19.20 9.09
N GLY A 264 4.87 20.26 9.45
CA GLY A 264 3.54 20.55 8.91
C GLY A 264 2.40 19.91 9.70
N ILE A 265 1.17 20.16 9.25
CA ILE A 265 -0.06 19.74 9.93
C ILE A 265 -0.33 18.25 9.63
N PRO A 266 -0.86 17.47 10.60
CA PRO A 266 -1.38 17.89 11.91
C PRO A 266 -0.32 18.06 13.01
N ASN A 267 0.93 17.70 12.77
CA ASN A 267 1.94 17.63 13.82
C ASN A 267 3.20 18.43 13.47
N GLN A 268 3.20 19.68 13.82
CA GLN A 268 4.35 20.56 13.56
C GLN A 268 5.61 20.09 14.31
N GLY A 269 6.67 19.81 13.55
CA GLY A 269 8.02 19.64 14.07
C GLY A 269 8.26 18.42 14.98
N ARG A 270 7.68 17.24 14.66
CA ARG A 270 7.89 16.02 15.47
C ARG A 270 8.97 15.12 14.91
N SER A 271 9.65 14.44 15.83
CA SER A 271 10.58 13.34 15.56
C SER A 271 10.08 12.07 16.24
N ALA A 272 10.33 10.91 15.64
CA ALA A 272 10.05 9.62 16.23
C ALA A 272 11.15 8.63 15.87
N PHE A 273 11.26 7.60 16.71
CA PHE A 273 12.09 6.43 16.46
C PHE A 273 11.19 5.19 16.51
N ASP A 274 11.22 4.40 15.46
CA ASP A 274 10.48 3.16 15.37
C ASP A 274 11.45 1.98 15.35
N LEU A 275 11.13 0.94 16.11
CA LEU A 275 11.88 -0.31 16.14
C LEU A 275 10.93 -1.48 15.98
N ALA A 276 11.29 -2.47 15.16
CA ALA A 276 10.54 -3.71 15.01
C ALA A 276 11.45 -4.91 14.79
N ALA A 277 10.97 -6.05 15.26
CA ALA A 277 11.53 -7.37 14.95
C ALA A 277 10.52 -8.14 14.09
N THR A 278 10.99 -8.75 13.02
CA THR A 278 10.17 -9.59 12.14
C THR A 278 10.72 -11.01 12.17
N TYR A 279 9.88 -11.96 12.57
CA TYR A 279 10.20 -13.38 12.53
C TYR A 279 9.29 -14.08 11.50
N VAL A 280 9.90 -14.84 10.59
CA VAL A 280 9.19 -15.57 9.53
C VAL A 280 9.17 -17.06 9.89
N LEU A 281 7.98 -17.59 10.13
CA LEU A 281 7.76 -19.04 10.25
C LEU A 281 7.64 -19.62 8.83
N ARG A 282 8.47 -20.61 8.52
CA ARG A 282 8.37 -21.39 7.28
C ARG A 282 7.81 -22.77 7.64
N PHE A 283 6.72 -23.12 7.02
CA PHE A 283 6.16 -24.46 7.08
C PHE A 283 6.42 -25.10 5.72
N ASP A 284 7.47 -25.91 5.64
CA ASP A 284 7.70 -26.74 4.46
C ASP A 284 6.72 -27.92 4.52
N SER A 285 5.76 -27.96 3.62
CA SER A 285 5.00 -29.19 3.41
C SER A 285 5.97 -30.23 2.83
N PRO A 286 6.01 -31.48 3.34
CA PRO A 286 6.80 -32.53 2.73
C PRO A 286 6.36 -32.67 1.28
N ARG A 287 7.29 -32.46 0.34
CA ARG A 287 7.06 -32.77 -1.07
C ARG A 287 6.68 -34.25 -1.12
N SER A 288 5.47 -34.55 -1.54
CA SER A 288 5.15 -35.91 -1.99
C SER A 288 6.10 -36.23 -3.15
N GLN A 289 7.05 -37.12 -2.89
CA GLN A 289 7.91 -37.71 -3.91
C GLN A 289 7.06 -38.51 -4.89
#